data_d2fe90820f5d261995b5fd3de4322e39
#
_entry.id   d2fe90820f5d261995b5fd3de4322e39
#
_cell.length_a   1.000
_cell.length_b   1.000
_cell.length_c   1.000
_cell.angle_alpha   90.00
_cell.angle_beta   90.00
_cell.angle_gamma   90.00
#
_symmetry.space_group_name_H-M   'P 1'
#
loop_
_entity.id
_entity.type
_entity.pdbx_description
1 polymer ?
#
loop_
_entity_poly.entity_id
_entity_poly.type
_entity_poly.pdbx_seq_one_letter_code
_entity_poly.pdbx_strand_id
1 'polypeptide(L)'
;MSDTKTFLLPDLGEGLPDATIVEWAVKVGDTIRLDDTLVSMETAKAVVEVPSPVSGKVLKLAGGAGDVIVTGTMLAEFEIDPNMPQRADGQDTGHHHGGGHAAPAAPAPAKSEEAPAKAEGGERADSGTVVGAMQSSDAVRSEQAVAVGGVKAMPAVRALARKLGVDLSRVRATGADGTVSSDDVKRAAADGSAKVGSAPAAAVAPRAAAVAEAPAPAAAPARSTLSQSGRPMRTQPPGAAVTGQPEQLKGVRRNMARVMADAHSKVVPTTLADDADIHAWLPGNDITGRLVRAIVVACKTVPALNAWFDGDKLTRTLHPQVDIGIAVDTDDGLFVPALRNADVLDARGVREAINRLRVQVEDRSIPASELTGYTISLSNFGMFAGRYATPVVVPPTVAIVAAGKGRHQMTPVMGGFESHKVIPLSLTFDHRACTGGEAARFLKAMIDDLARAS
;
A
#
# COMPACT_ATOMS: atom_id res chain seq x y z
N MET A 1 -33.17 38.37 18.38
CA MET A 1 -31.75 37.92 18.35
C MET A 1 -31.73 36.76 17.38
N SER A 2 -30.95 36.85 16.32
CA SER A 2 -30.84 35.74 15.36
C SER A 2 -30.09 34.60 16.06
N ASP A 3 -30.68 33.41 16.08
CA ASP A 3 -30.04 32.22 16.66
C ASP A 3 -28.98 31.72 15.68
N THR A 4 -27.72 31.67 16.11
CA THR A 4 -26.62 31.13 15.30
C THR A 4 -26.34 29.67 15.72
N LYS A 5 -26.20 28.78 14.74
CA LYS A 5 -25.83 27.38 14.94
C LYS A 5 -24.51 27.05 14.26
N THR A 6 -23.57 26.55 15.04
CA THR A 6 -22.31 25.98 14.54
C THR A 6 -22.52 24.53 14.20
N PHE A 7 -22.21 24.13 12.97
CA PHE A 7 -22.22 22.75 12.50
C PHE A 7 -20.80 22.20 12.48
N LEU A 8 -20.61 21.11 13.21
CA LEU A 8 -19.34 20.39 13.26
C LEU A 8 -19.35 19.27 12.22
N LEU A 9 -18.20 18.95 11.63
CA LEU A 9 -18.11 17.83 10.71
C LEU A 9 -18.47 16.52 11.45
N PRO A 10 -19.58 15.86 11.08
CA PRO A 10 -19.95 14.57 11.67
C PRO A 10 -18.97 13.48 11.23
N ASP A 11 -19.01 12.34 11.92
CA ASP A 11 -18.37 11.12 11.40
C ASP A 11 -19.11 10.67 10.13
N LEU A 12 -18.40 10.72 9.00
CA LEU A 12 -18.94 10.35 7.68
C LEU A 12 -18.95 8.83 7.44
N GLY A 13 -18.73 8.05 8.47
CA GLY A 13 -18.76 6.60 8.51
C GLY A 13 -17.43 5.99 8.98
N GLU A 14 -17.54 4.97 9.84
CA GLU A 14 -16.44 4.11 10.30
C GLU A 14 -15.28 4.82 11.03
N GLY A 15 -15.57 5.89 11.80
CA GLY A 15 -14.58 6.54 12.65
C GLY A 15 -13.44 7.26 11.87
N LEU A 16 -13.75 7.81 10.71
CA LEU A 16 -12.78 8.56 9.92
C LEU A 16 -12.37 9.86 10.62
N PRO A 17 -11.07 10.10 10.82
CA PRO A 17 -10.60 11.24 11.61
C PRO A 17 -10.72 12.57 10.88
N ASP A 18 -10.86 12.57 9.56
CA ASP A 18 -11.02 13.77 8.72
C ASP A 18 -11.57 13.46 7.33
N ALA A 19 -11.97 14.54 6.62
CA ALA A 19 -12.34 14.51 5.21
C ALA A 19 -11.83 15.76 4.48
N THR A 20 -11.67 15.67 3.17
CA THR A 20 -11.22 16.78 2.31
C THR A 20 -12.42 17.41 1.62
N ILE A 21 -12.55 18.74 1.64
CA ILE A 21 -13.58 19.45 0.89
C ILE A 21 -13.33 19.28 -0.61
N VAL A 22 -14.30 18.71 -1.32
CA VAL A 22 -14.26 18.62 -2.78
C VAL A 22 -14.87 19.87 -3.39
N GLU A 23 -16.11 20.17 -2.99
CA GLU A 23 -16.86 21.30 -3.49
C GLU A 23 -17.92 21.72 -2.48
N TRP A 24 -18.09 23.04 -2.30
CA TRP A 24 -19.19 23.62 -1.58
C TRP A 24 -20.38 23.81 -2.53
N ALA A 25 -21.55 23.31 -2.15
CA ALA A 25 -22.80 23.55 -2.87
C ALA A 25 -23.35 24.98 -2.64
N VAL A 26 -22.87 25.65 -1.59
CA VAL A 26 -23.29 27.00 -1.17
C VAL A 26 -22.10 27.93 -0.93
N LYS A 27 -22.38 29.23 -0.88
CA LYS A 27 -21.43 30.29 -0.56
C LYS A 27 -21.83 30.99 0.73
N VAL A 28 -20.89 31.69 1.35
CA VAL A 28 -21.18 32.58 2.47
C VAL A 28 -22.18 33.64 2.04
N GLY A 29 -23.28 33.75 2.77
CA GLY A 29 -24.39 34.65 2.47
C GLY A 29 -25.59 33.99 1.78
N ASP A 30 -25.45 32.79 1.24
CA ASP A 30 -26.55 32.03 0.64
C ASP A 30 -27.50 31.49 1.70
N THR A 31 -28.75 31.28 1.30
CA THR A 31 -29.77 30.62 2.14
C THR A 31 -29.89 29.16 1.71
N ILE A 32 -29.78 28.23 2.66
CA ILE A 32 -29.90 26.80 2.45
C ILE A 32 -31.11 26.26 3.25
N ARG A 33 -31.71 25.17 2.75
CA ARG A 33 -32.79 24.44 3.47
C ARG A 33 -32.22 23.25 4.22
N LEU A 34 -32.95 22.82 5.22
CA LEU A 34 -32.70 21.56 5.93
C LEU A 34 -32.61 20.40 4.93
N ASP A 35 -31.63 19.57 5.10
CA ASP A 35 -31.30 18.36 4.29
C ASP A 35 -30.84 18.65 2.84
N ASP A 36 -30.76 19.94 2.38
CA ASP A 36 -30.11 20.26 1.13
C ASP A 36 -28.59 19.97 1.23
N THR A 37 -27.96 19.58 0.13
CA THR A 37 -26.52 19.33 0.09
C THR A 37 -25.74 20.61 0.41
N LEU A 38 -24.95 20.58 1.48
CA LEU A 38 -24.10 21.69 1.94
C LEU A 38 -22.73 21.63 1.28
N VAL A 39 -22.10 20.46 1.29
CA VAL A 39 -20.74 20.26 0.81
C VAL A 39 -20.54 18.80 0.38
N SER A 40 -19.74 18.60 -0.66
CA SER A 40 -19.22 17.27 -1.04
C SER A 40 -17.84 17.11 -0.46
N MET A 41 -17.62 16.03 0.29
CA MET A 41 -16.36 15.75 0.97
C MET A 41 -15.78 14.41 0.54
N GLU A 42 -14.48 14.40 0.22
CA GLU A 42 -13.73 13.18 -0.08
C GLU A 42 -13.20 12.58 1.23
N THR A 43 -13.62 11.37 1.51
CA THR A 43 -13.08 10.53 2.59
C THR A 43 -12.02 9.58 2.02
N ALA A 44 -11.37 8.81 2.88
CA ALA A 44 -10.47 7.74 2.45
C ALA A 44 -11.14 6.65 1.58
N LYS A 45 -12.49 6.60 1.55
CA LYS A 45 -13.27 5.53 0.91
C LYS A 45 -14.13 6.00 -0.24
N ALA A 46 -14.76 7.17 -0.13
CA ALA A 46 -15.71 7.68 -1.12
C ALA A 46 -15.86 9.21 -1.00
N VAL A 47 -16.48 9.80 -2.02
CA VAL A 47 -17.02 11.16 -1.93
C VAL A 47 -18.41 11.07 -1.33
N VAL A 48 -18.64 11.79 -0.24
CA VAL A 48 -19.89 11.80 0.52
C VAL A 48 -20.47 13.22 0.51
N GLU A 49 -21.74 13.34 0.22
CA GLU A 49 -22.47 14.61 0.35
C GLU A 49 -22.93 14.77 1.80
N VAL A 50 -22.59 15.93 2.36
CA VAL A 50 -22.98 16.30 3.73
C VAL A 50 -24.16 17.25 3.64
N PRO A 51 -25.36 16.88 4.17
CA PRO A 51 -26.54 17.74 4.13
C PRO A 51 -26.48 18.82 5.21
N SER A 52 -27.20 19.90 4.98
CA SER A 52 -27.38 20.97 5.98
C SER A 52 -28.21 20.51 7.17
N PRO A 53 -27.77 20.75 8.41
CA PRO A 53 -28.51 20.38 9.62
C PRO A 53 -29.65 21.34 9.96
N VAL A 54 -29.73 22.49 9.28
CA VAL A 54 -30.70 23.55 9.54
C VAL A 54 -31.09 24.28 8.26
N SER A 55 -32.24 24.97 8.27
CA SER A 55 -32.57 25.96 7.28
C SER A 55 -32.17 27.34 7.78
N GLY A 56 -31.44 28.09 6.96
CA GLY A 56 -30.97 29.41 7.36
C GLY A 56 -29.92 29.97 6.39
N LYS A 57 -29.34 31.10 6.79
CA LYS A 57 -28.30 31.78 6.02
C LYS A 57 -26.91 31.30 6.44
N VAL A 58 -26.05 31.00 5.50
CA VAL A 58 -24.66 30.61 5.74
C VAL A 58 -23.83 31.83 6.13
N LEU A 59 -23.31 31.84 7.36
CA LEU A 59 -22.46 32.91 7.89
C LEU A 59 -20.99 32.65 7.62
N LYS A 60 -20.55 31.40 7.75
CA LYS A 60 -19.14 31.04 7.66
C LYS A 60 -18.97 29.60 7.16
N LEU A 61 -17.91 29.36 6.40
CA LEU A 61 -17.47 28.05 5.93
C LEU A 61 -16.04 27.78 6.40
N ALA A 62 -15.71 26.53 6.67
CA ALA A 62 -14.46 26.14 7.34
C ALA A 62 -13.21 26.06 6.42
N GLY A 63 -13.32 26.44 5.16
CA GLY A 63 -12.21 26.39 4.22
C GLY A 63 -12.66 26.32 2.77
N GLY A 64 -11.73 26.18 1.85
CA GLY A 64 -11.97 26.07 0.40
C GLY A 64 -11.86 24.63 -0.11
N ALA A 65 -12.20 24.43 -1.37
CA ALA A 65 -11.98 23.15 -2.05
C ALA A 65 -10.51 22.70 -1.94
N GLY A 66 -10.32 21.49 -1.51
CA GLY A 66 -9.01 20.88 -1.26
C GLY A 66 -8.50 21.00 0.17
N ASP A 67 -9.18 21.72 1.06
CA ASP A 67 -8.82 21.79 2.47
C ASP A 67 -9.31 20.54 3.24
N VAL A 68 -8.56 20.17 4.25
CA VAL A 68 -8.85 18.99 5.09
C VAL A 68 -9.45 19.44 6.40
N ILE A 69 -10.64 18.93 6.72
CA ILE A 69 -11.37 19.21 7.94
C ILE A 69 -11.34 17.98 8.84
N VAL A 70 -10.97 18.18 10.10
CA VAL A 70 -10.94 17.12 11.12
C VAL A 70 -12.36 16.87 11.62
N THR A 71 -12.76 15.60 11.76
CA THR A 71 -14.06 15.23 12.35
C THR A 71 -14.25 15.88 13.73
N GLY A 72 -15.43 16.43 13.97
CA GLY A 72 -15.73 17.16 15.21
C GLY A 72 -15.28 18.62 15.24
N THR A 73 -14.58 19.13 14.20
CA THR A 73 -14.29 20.57 14.11
C THR A 73 -15.38 21.31 13.34
N MET A 74 -15.40 22.65 13.48
CA MET A 74 -16.39 23.50 12.81
C MET A 74 -16.29 23.32 11.28
N LEU A 75 -17.42 22.99 10.66
CA LEU A 75 -17.59 22.88 9.21
C LEU A 75 -18.29 24.11 8.64
N ALA A 76 -19.41 24.53 9.23
CA ALA A 76 -20.13 25.72 8.82
C ALA A 76 -20.85 26.38 10.01
N GLU A 77 -21.18 27.67 9.87
CA GLU A 77 -21.94 28.43 10.84
C GLU A 77 -23.16 29.06 10.14
N PHE A 78 -24.34 28.90 10.72
CA PHE A 78 -25.62 29.33 10.15
C PHE A 78 -26.34 30.32 11.07
N GLU A 79 -27.02 31.27 10.45
CA GLU A 79 -28.09 32.05 11.07
C GLU A 79 -29.42 31.37 10.77
N ILE A 80 -30.10 30.85 11.81
CA ILE A 80 -31.33 30.05 11.66
C ILE A 80 -32.48 30.97 11.22
N ASP A 81 -33.22 30.57 10.18
CA ASP A 81 -34.46 31.25 9.80
C ASP A 81 -35.66 30.52 10.42
N PRO A 82 -36.33 31.13 11.41
CA PRO A 82 -37.46 30.49 12.10
C PRO A 82 -38.70 30.31 11.21
N ASN A 83 -38.76 30.96 10.05
CA ASN A 83 -39.88 30.84 9.09
C ASN A 83 -39.71 29.67 8.13
N MET A 84 -38.55 29.00 8.14
CA MET A 84 -38.27 27.85 7.30
C MET A 84 -38.32 26.53 8.08
N PRO A 85 -38.57 25.39 7.44
CA PRO A 85 -38.58 24.09 8.11
C PRO A 85 -37.28 23.84 8.88
N GLN A 86 -37.41 23.53 10.18
CA GLN A 86 -36.27 23.16 11.03
C GLN A 86 -36.50 21.74 11.56
N ARG A 87 -35.43 21.04 11.92
CA ARG A 87 -35.51 19.73 12.56
C ARG A 87 -35.99 19.92 13.99
N ALA A 88 -36.98 19.11 14.44
CA ALA A 88 -37.45 19.11 15.81
C ALA A 88 -36.31 18.75 16.78
N ASP A 89 -36.22 19.46 17.92
CA ASP A 89 -35.21 19.20 18.94
C ASP A 89 -35.27 17.72 19.38
N GLY A 90 -34.19 16.99 19.24
CA GLY A 90 -34.06 15.58 19.61
C GLY A 90 -33.88 14.58 18.48
N GLN A 91 -33.93 14.98 17.20
CA GLN A 91 -33.56 14.12 16.07
C GLN A 91 -32.16 14.48 15.57
N ASP A 92 -31.13 14.07 16.33
CA ASP A 92 -29.76 14.06 15.85
C ASP A 92 -29.57 12.93 14.82
N THR A 93 -29.20 13.27 13.58
CA THR A 93 -28.77 12.31 12.58
C THR A 93 -27.27 11.97 12.72
N GLY A 94 -26.78 12.02 13.94
CA GLY A 94 -25.50 11.40 14.29
C GLY A 94 -25.74 9.95 14.66
N HIS A 95 -25.19 9.01 13.92
CA HIS A 95 -25.10 7.63 14.34
C HIS A 95 -24.16 7.53 15.56
N HIS A 96 -24.72 7.85 16.74
CA HIS A 96 -24.10 7.51 18.01
C HIS A 96 -24.34 6.03 18.30
N HIS A 97 -23.42 5.17 17.93
CA HIS A 97 -23.23 3.89 18.60
C HIS A 97 -22.52 4.13 19.94
N GLY A 98 -23.23 4.76 20.86
CA GLY A 98 -22.87 4.90 22.26
C GLY A 98 -23.76 4.02 23.12
N GLY A 99 -23.47 2.72 23.14
CA GLY A 99 -24.05 1.81 24.12
C GLY A 99 -23.39 2.02 25.47
N GLY A 100 -23.91 2.95 26.26
CA GLY A 100 -23.62 3.06 27.69
C GLY A 100 -24.32 1.94 28.45
N HIS A 101 -23.58 0.88 28.80
CA HIS A 101 -23.98 -0.02 29.86
C HIS A 101 -23.36 0.45 31.18
N ALA A 102 -24.22 0.86 32.08
CA ALA A 102 -23.92 1.14 33.48
C ALA A 102 -23.26 -0.06 34.14
N ALA A 103 -22.15 0.16 34.78
CA ALA A 103 -21.44 -0.80 35.59
C ALA A 103 -22.21 -1.10 36.87
N PRO A 104 -22.36 -2.36 37.28
CA PRO A 104 -22.66 -2.68 38.68
C PRO A 104 -21.36 -2.69 39.48
N ALA A 105 -21.49 -2.15 40.71
CA ALA A 105 -20.44 -1.95 41.69
C ALA A 105 -19.72 -3.26 42.09
N ALA A 106 -18.41 -3.10 42.31
CA ALA A 106 -17.53 -4.10 42.88
C ALA A 106 -17.86 -4.45 44.34
N PRO A 107 -17.55 -5.63 44.79
CA PRO A 107 -17.17 -5.89 46.17
C PRO A 107 -15.65 -6.07 46.26
N ALA A 108 -15.09 -5.44 47.31
CA ALA A 108 -13.68 -5.43 47.66
C ALA A 108 -13.24 -6.73 48.37
N PRO A 109 -11.95 -6.85 48.75
CA PRO A 109 -11.15 -8.03 48.54
C PRO A 109 -11.05 -8.93 49.78
N ALA A 110 -10.74 -10.22 49.55
CA ALA A 110 -10.29 -11.13 50.59
C ALA A 110 -8.81 -11.48 50.34
N LYS A 111 -8.04 -11.33 51.39
CA LYS A 111 -6.63 -11.55 51.55
C LYS A 111 -6.28 -13.03 51.76
N SER A 112 -5.00 -13.27 51.54
CA SER A 112 -4.08 -14.29 52.15
C SER A 112 -4.18 -15.69 51.52
N GLU A 113 -3.14 -16.47 51.39
CA GLU A 113 -1.83 -16.60 52.01
C GLU A 113 -0.97 -17.56 51.14
N GLU A 114 0.26 -17.21 51.00
CA GLU A 114 1.48 -17.99 51.33
C GLU A 114 1.84 -19.24 50.53
N ALA A 115 3.05 -19.16 49.97
CA ALA A 115 3.90 -20.24 49.48
C ALA A 115 4.39 -21.08 50.69
N PRO A 116 5.14 -22.18 50.59
CA PRO A 116 6.16 -22.50 49.58
C PRO A 116 6.23 -24.02 49.22
N ALA A 117 7.03 -24.44 48.25
CA ALA A 117 8.10 -25.45 48.41
C ALA A 117 8.68 -25.98 47.12
N LYS A 118 9.97 -25.99 47.11
CA LYS A 118 10.96 -26.63 46.25
C LYS A 118 10.71 -28.07 45.88
N ALA A 119 11.17 -28.43 44.67
CA ALA A 119 12.01 -29.62 44.37
C ALA A 119 12.47 -29.54 42.92
N GLU A 120 13.69 -29.27 42.65
CA GLU A 120 14.79 -30.17 42.26
C GLU A 120 14.59 -30.99 40.98
N GLY A 121 15.44 -30.70 39.96
CA GLY A 121 16.31 -31.68 39.38
C GLY A 121 15.88 -32.20 38.01
N GLY A 122 16.53 -31.74 36.97
CA GLY A 122 16.49 -32.38 35.67
C GLY A 122 17.23 -31.60 34.60
N GLU A 123 18.57 -31.74 34.61
CA GLU A 123 19.41 -31.29 33.48
C GLU A 123 18.94 -31.95 32.18
N ARG A 124 18.54 -31.11 31.22
CA ARG A 124 18.53 -31.52 29.82
C ARG A 124 19.50 -30.63 29.06
N ALA A 125 20.49 -31.30 28.49
CA ALA A 125 21.54 -30.75 27.67
C ALA A 125 21.02 -29.75 26.64
N ASP A 126 21.50 -28.55 26.75
CA ASP A 126 21.37 -27.48 25.78
C ASP A 126 22.29 -27.81 24.60
N SER A 127 21.72 -28.20 23.48
CA SER A 127 22.45 -28.32 22.22
C SER A 127 22.61 -26.97 21.59
N GLY A 128 23.79 -26.41 21.81
CA GLY A 128 24.28 -25.08 21.50
C GLY A 128 23.82 -24.47 20.20
N THR A 129 23.38 -23.25 20.33
CA THR A 129 23.35 -22.26 19.25
C THR A 129 24.79 -21.96 18.84
N VAL A 130 25.21 -22.45 17.68
CA VAL A 130 26.50 -22.10 17.08
C VAL A 130 26.41 -20.70 16.51
N VAL A 131 26.84 -19.72 17.29
CA VAL A 131 27.18 -18.38 16.77
C VAL A 131 28.55 -18.52 16.07
N GLY A 132 28.53 -18.80 14.79
CA GLY A 132 29.71 -18.72 13.94
C GLY A 132 30.14 -17.27 13.79
N ALA A 133 31.29 -16.91 14.33
CA ALA A 133 31.94 -15.63 14.04
C ALA A 133 32.28 -15.55 12.56
N MET A 134 31.54 -14.71 11.83
CA MET A 134 31.94 -14.32 10.47
C MET A 134 33.13 -13.38 10.57
N GLN A 135 34.26 -13.79 10.01
CA GLN A 135 35.36 -12.87 9.74
C GLN A 135 34.91 -11.88 8.70
N SER A 136 34.83 -10.60 9.09
CA SER A 136 34.63 -9.49 8.17
C SER A 136 35.89 -9.30 7.34
N SER A 137 35.85 -9.70 6.08
CA SER A 137 36.83 -9.23 5.09
C SER A 137 36.29 -7.94 4.45
N ASP A 138 36.73 -6.81 4.93
CA ASP A 138 36.58 -5.50 4.30
C ASP A 138 37.47 -5.42 3.06
N ALA A 139 37.07 -6.07 1.98
CA ALA A 139 37.59 -5.83 0.64
C ALA A 139 36.47 -5.28 -0.23
N VAL A 140 36.25 -3.96 -0.11
CA VAL A 140 35.51 -3.20 -1.13
C VAL A 140 36.33 -3.27 -2.41
N ARG A 141 35.99 -4.16 -3.34
CA ARG A 141 36.49 -4.14 -4.71
C ARG A 141 35.84 -2.96 -5.41
N SER A 142 36.52 -1.80 -5.40
CA SER A 142 36.19 -0.71 -6.30
C SER A 142 36.42 -1.15 -7.71
N GLU A 143 35.39 -1.28 -8.54
CA GLU A 143 35.52 -1.46 -9.97
C GLU A 143 36.18 -0.22 -10.56
N GLN A 144 37.42 -0.35 -11.03
CA GLN A 144 38.13 0.73 -11.71
C GLN A 144 37.77 0.75 -13.20
N ALA A 145 37.59 1.96 -13.75
CA ALA A 145 37.37 2.15 -15.17
C ALA A 145 38.64 1.76 -15.96
N VAL A 146 38.53 0.75 -16.81
CA VAL A 146 39.64 0.25 -17.63
C VAL A 146 39.64 0.97 -18.97
N ALA A 147 40.81 1.43 -19.44
CA ALA A 147 40.96 1.98 -20.77
C ALA A 147 41.19 0.84 -21.79
N VAL A 148 40.26 0.64 -22.72
CA VAL A 148 40.38 -0.30 -23.82
C VAL A 148 40.10 0.47 -25.12
N GLY A 149 41.07 0.49 -26.06
CA GLY A 149 40.94 1.25 -27.29
C GLY A 149 40.95 2.77 -27.10
N GLY A 150 41.65 3.29 -26.08
CA GLY A 150 41.74 4.75 -25.80
C GLY A 150 40.54 5.36 -25.09
N VAL A 151 39.48 4.60 -24.80
CA VAL A 151 38.29 5.09 -24.12
C VAL A 151 38.19 4.52 -22.69
N LYS A 152 38.13 5.41 -21.69
CA LYS A 152 37.90 5.02 -20.29
C LYS A 152 36.41 4.82 -20.06
N ALA A 153 35.97 3.60 -19.78
CA ALA A 153 34.58 3.30 -19.43
C ALA A 153 34.52 2.07 -18.53
N MET A 154 33.51 2.07 -17.64
CA MET A 154 33.18 0.95 -16.75
C MET A 154 32.70 -0.26 -17.58
N PRO A 155 32.91 -1.51 -17.11
CA PRO A 155 32.44 -2.71 -17.82
C PRO A 155 30.94 -2.68 -18.14
N ALA A 156 30.11 -2.21 -17.22
CA ALA A 156 28.66 -2.04 -17.40
C ALA A 156 28.29 -1.04 -18.51
N VAL A 157 29.06 0.05 -18.65
CA VAL A 157 28.86 1.07 -19.69
C VAL A 157 29.22 0.52 -21.08
N ARG A 158 30.26 -0.33 -21.18
CA ARG A 158 30.62 -1.03 -22.40
C ARG A 158 29.57 -2.05 -22.84
N ALA A 159 28.97 -2.76 -21.89
CA ALA A 159 27.86 -3.68 -22.17
C ALA A 159 26.62 -2.92 -22.68
N LEU A 160 26.31 -1.78 -22.09
CA LEU A 160 25.23 -0.91 -22.53
C LEU A 160 25.45 -0.34 -23.94
N ALA A 161 26.67 0.12 -24.24
CA ALA A 161 27.02 0.64 -25.55
C ALA A 161 26.89 -0.44 -26.65
N ARG A 162 27.30 -1.66 -26.38
CA ARG A 162 27.12 -2.81 -27.30
C ARG A 162 25.63 -3.11 -27.52
N LYS A 163 24.82 -3.07 -26.45
CA LYS A 163 23.37 -3.31 -26.53
C LYS A 163 22.66 -2.25 -27.37
N LEU A 164 23.10 -1.00 -27.29
CA LEU A 164 22.48 0.15 -27.99
C LEU A 164 23.10 0.44 -29.36
N GLY A 165 24.12 -0.34 -29.78
CA GLY A 165 24.81 -0.14 -31.05
C GLY A 165 25.59 1.18 -31.12
N VAL A 166 26.15 1.65 -30.00
CA VAL A 166 26.85 2.92 -29.85
C VAL A 166 28.38 2.67 -29.85
N ASP A 167 29.10 3.39 -30.68
CA ASP A 167 30.57 3.37 -30.72
C ASP A 167 31.11 4.32 -29.63
N LEU A 168 31.71 3.74 -28.60
CA LEU A 168 32.25 4.48 -27.45
C LEU A 168 33.38 5.45 -27.82
N SER A 169 34.09 5.22 -28.90
CA SER A 169 35.17 6.12 -29.36
C SER A 169 34.62 7.47 -29.85
N ARG A 170 33.35 7.51 -30.21
CA ARG A 170 32.65 8.67 -30.74
C ARG A 170 31.74 9.36 -29.70
N VAL A 171 31.65 8.81 -28.49
CA VAL A 171 30.85 9.37 -27.40
C VAL A 171 31.67 10.40 -26.64
N ARG A 172 31.11 11.60 -26.46
CA ARG A 172 31.74 12.64 -25.64
C ARG A 172 31.66 12.25 -24.16
N ALA A 173 32.80 11.98 -23.54
CA ALA A 173 32.90 11.66 -22.13
C ALA A 173 32.63 12.87 -21.27
N THR A 174 31.70 12.73 -20.30
CA THR A 174 31.37 13.78 -19.29
C THR A 174 31.71 13.38 -17.86
N GLY A 175 32.14 12.14 -17.62
CA GLY A 175 32.54 11.66 -16.29
C GLY A 175 33.92 12.16 -15.86
N ALA A 176 34.22 12.02 -14.56
CA ALA A 176 35.51 12.36 -13.98
C ALA A 176 36.64 11.65 -14.70
N ASP A 177 37.79 12.31 -14.88
CA ASP A 177 38.99 11.81 -15.56
C ASP A 177 38.79 11.36 -17.04
N GLY A 178 37.78 11.96 -17.71
CA GLY A 178 37.48 11.61 -19.10
C GLY A 178 36.82 10.24 -19.27
N THR A 179 36.11 9.77 -18.29
CA THR A 179 35.39 8.50 -18.31
C THR A 179 34.02 8.68 -18.97
N VAL A 180 33.66 7.76 -19.88
CA VAL A 180 32.30 7.73 -20.48
C VAL A 180 31.31 7.15 -19.47
N SER A 181 30.25 7.89 -19.21
CA SER A 181 29.16 7.50 -18.32
C SER A 181 28.04 6.75 -19.06
N SER A 182 27.14 6.09 -18.30
CA SER A 182 25.96 5.44 -18.88
C SER A 182 25.01 6.43 -19.57
N ASP A 183 24.95 7.68 -19.07
CA ASP A 183 24.08 8.71 -19.62
C ASP A 183 24.63 9.31 -20.91
N ASP A 184 25.97 9.34 -21.06
CA ASP A 184 26.60 9.72 -22.31
C ASP A 184 26.26 8.72 -23.44
N VAL A 185 26.27 7.42 -23.11
CA VAL A 185 25.89 6.37 -24.05
C VAL A 185 24.44 6.43 -24.45
N LYS A 186 23.53 6.65 -23.47
CA LYS A 186 22.09 6.81 -23.75
C LYS A 186 21.80 8.04 -24.61
N ARG A 187 22.46 9.17 -24.32
CA ARG A 187 22.35 10.40 -25.10
C ARG A 187 22.84 10.19 -26.52
N ALA A 188 23.99 9.59 -26.70
CA ALA A 188 24.53 9.28 -28.01
C ALA A 188 23.71 8.28 -28.82
N ALA A 189 22.98 7.38 -28.12
CA ALA A 189 22.02 6.48 -28.73
C ALA A 189 20.77 7.21 -29.21
N ALA A 190 20.26 8.14 -28.41
CA ALA A 190 19.07 8.94 -28.71
C ALA A 190 19.33 9.93 -29.87
N ASP A 191 20.49 10.58 -29.85
CA ASP A 191 20.88 11.56 -30.88
C ASP A 191 21.41 10.92 -32.16
N GLY A 192 21.67 9.61 -32.18
CA GLY A 192 22.26 8.88 -33.31
C GLY A 192 23.67 9.30 -33.66
N SER A 193 24.34 10.13 -32.84
CA SER A 193 25.64 10.75 -33.13
C SER A 193 26.82 9.80 -33.11
N ALA A 194 26.67 8.64 -32.45
CA ALA A 194 27.73 7.61 -32.33
C ALA A 194 27.23 6.22 -32.75
N LYS A 195 26.30 6.13 -33.71
CA LYS A 195 25.81 4.85 -34.22
C LYS A 195 26.92 4.12 -35.02
N VAL A 196 27.09 2.83 -34.74
CA VAL A 196 28.07 2.01 -35.47
C VAL A 196 27.68 1.98 -36.93
N GLY A 197 28.62 2.46 -37.83
CA GLY A 197 28.42 2.44 -39.28
C GLY A 197 27.96 3.76 -39.95
N SER A 198 27.80 4.87 -39.22
CA SER A 198 27.48 6.19 -39.80
C SER A 198 28.71 7.08 -40.01
N ALA A 199 28.82 7.75 -41.18
CA ALA A 199 29.90 8.68 -41.52
C ALA A 199 29.88 9.95 -40.65
N PRO A 200 31.02 10.64 -40.38
CA PRO A 200 31.04 11.81 -39.51
C PRO A 200 30.32 13.00 -40.15
N ALA A 201 29.34 13.55 -39.42
CA ALA A 201 28.67 14.79 -39.79
C ALA A 201 29.60 15.99 -39.52
N ALA A 202 29.78 16.83 -40.53
CA ALA A 202 30.57 18.06 -40.46
C ALA A 202 29.89 19.07 -39.49
N ALA A 203 30.73 19.76 -38.71
CA ALA A 203 30.29 20.78 -37.75
C ALA A 203 29.65 21.98 -38.48
N VAL A 204 28.39 22.26 -38.19
CA VAL A 204 27.68 23.46 -38.57
C VAL A 204 27.66 24.43 -37.39
N ALA A 205 28.18 25.65 -37.62
CA ALA A 205 28.23 26.72 -36.66
C ALA A 205 26.79 27.22 -36.28
N PRO A 206 26.58 27.75 -35.07
CA PRO A 206 25.25 28.13 -34.62
C PRO A 206 24.78 29.45 -35.28
N ARG A 207 23.74 29.36 -36.06
CA ARG A 207 22.99 30.54 -36.56
C ARG A 207 21.94 30.94 -35.54
N ALA A 208 22.03 32.17 -35.03
CA ALA A 208 21.06 32.77 -34.13
C ALA A 208 19.66 32.75 -34.78
N ALA A 209 18.72 32.05 -34.15
CA ALA A 209 17.32 32.08 -34.54
C ALA A 209 16.57 33.10 -33.66
N ALA A 210 15.87 34.00 -34.34
CA ALA A 210 15.01 35.05 -33.78
C ALA A 210 13.90 34.39 -32.93
N VAL A 211 13.64 35.01 -31.78
CA VAL A 211 12.54 34.65 -30.88
C VAL A 211 11.24 35.04 -31.55
N ALA A 212 10.45 34.07 -31.99
CA ALA A 212 9.05 34.29 -32.35
C ALA A 212 8.19 34.17 -31.09
N GLU A 213 7.45 35.23 -30.81
CA GLU A 213 6.49 35.37 -29.75
C GLU A 213 5.40 34.29 -29.88
N ALA A 214 5.25 33.41 -28.87
CA ALA A 214 4.23 32.38 -28.86
C ALA A 214 2.84 32.99 -28.59
N PRO A 215 1.79 32.60 -29.32
CA PRO A 215 0.43 33.10 -29.06
C PRO A 215 -0.06 32.56 -27.69
N ALA A 216 -0.77 33.44 -26.97
CA ALA A 216 -1.39 33.12 -25.67
C ALA A 216 -2.27 31.87 -25.75
N PRO A 217 -2.25 30.99 -24.71
CA PRO A 217 -3.05 29.78 -24.72
C PRO A 217 -4.54 30.13 -24.74
N ALA A 218 -5.25 29.60 -25.73
CA ALA A 218 -6.72 29.67 -25.80
C ALA A 218 -7.31 28.98 -24.56
N ALA A 219 -8.32 29.63 -23.94
CA ALA A 219 -9.03 29.11 -22.80
C ALA A 219 -9.53 27.69 -23.10
N ALA A 220 -9.13 26.71 -22.26
CA ALA A 220 -9.58 25.37 -22.38
C ALA A 220 -11.10 25.27 -22.16
N PRO A 221 -11.83 24.47 -22.95
CA PRO A 221 -13.27 24.30 -22.75
C PRO A 221 -13.53 23.68 -21.38
N ALA A 222 -14.56 24.15 -20.68
CA ALA A 222 -14.99 23.62 -19.38
C ALA A 222 -15.18 22.08 -19.51
N ARG A 223 -14.39 21.33 -18.75
CA ARG A 223 -14.45 19.87 -18.76
C ARG A 223 -15.71 19.40 -18.04
N SER A 224 -16.51 18.56 -18.67
CA SER A 224 -17.64 17.91 -18.02
C SER A 224 -17.12 16.93 -16.95
N THR A 225 -17.79 16.89 -15.80
CA THR A 225 -17.46 16.01 -14.66
C THR A 225 -17.87 14.55 -14.90
N LEU A 226 -18.49 14.25 -16.03
CA LEU A 226 -18.90 12.89 -16.40
C LEU A 226 -18.12 12.41 -17.63
N SER A 227 -17.72 11.14 -17.64
CA SER A 227 -17.17 10.49 -18.83
C SER A 227 -18.25 10.34 -19.89
N GLN A 228 -17.87 10.13 -21.18
CA GLN A 228 -18.82 9.85 -22.28
C GLN A 228 -19.74 8.64 -22.00
N SER A 229 -19.40 7.78 -21.06
CA SER A 229 -20.20 6.61 -20.63
C SER A 229 -21.12 6.92 -19.43
N GLY A 230 -21.20 8.19 -18.96
CA GLY A 230 -22.01 8.56 -17.79
C GLY A 230 -21.47 8.07 -16.45
N ARG A 231 -20.25 7.50 -16.42
CA ARG A 231 -19.57 7.11 -15.19
C ARG A 231 -18.82 8.30 -14.58
N PRO A 232 -18.69 8.39 -13.24
CA PRO A 232 -17.83 9.38 -12.62
C PRO A 232 -16.44 9.30 -13.24
N MET A 233 -15.88 10.45 -13.65
CA MET A 233 -14.50 10.46 -14.15
C MET A 233 -13.60 9.98 -13.03
N ARG A 234 -12.69 9.06 -13.36
CA ARG A 234 -11.55 8.75 -12.47
C ARG A 234 -10.90 10.07 -12.10
N THR A 235 -10.68 10.31 -10.83
CA THR A 235 -9.85 11.41 -10.39
C THR A 235 -8.56 11.33 -11.20
N GLN A 236 -8.23 12.40 -11.89
CA GLN A 236 -6.98 12.45 -12.66
C GLN A 236 -5.86 12.03 -11.71
N PRO A 237 -4.93 11.15 -12.14
CA PRO A 237 -3.74 10.90 -11.34
C PRO A 237 -3.15 12.27 -10.99
N PRO A 238 -2.67 12.46 -9.75
CA PRO A 238 -2.15 13.76 -9.32
C PRO A 238 -1.20 14.24 -10.42
N GLY A 239 -1.51 15.42 -10.97
CA GLY A 239 -0.72 16.01 -12.05
C GLY A 239 0.74 15.94 -11.62
N ALA A 240 1.65 15.67 -12.55
CA ALA A 240 3.06 15.46 -12.22
C ALA A 240 3.51 16.52 -11.21
N ALA A 241 3.91 16.06 -10.01
CA ALA A 241 4.29 16.94 -8.91
C ALA A 241 5.38 17.90 -9.41
N VAL A 242 5.23 19.18 -9.13
CA VAL A 242 6.23 20.19 -9.51
C VAL A 242 7.51 19.84 -8.73
N THR A 243 8.54 19.45 -9.46
CA THR A 243 9.81 19.03 -8.85
C THR A 243 10.35 20.10 -7.91
N GLY A 244 10.65 19.74 -6.67
CA GLY A 244 11.23 20.63 -5.65
C GLY A 244 10.21 21.40 -4.80
N GLN A 245 8.90 21.19 -5.01
CA GLN A 245 7.86 21.73 -4.11
C GLN A 245 7.26 20.63 -3.23
N PRO A 246 6.94 20.94 -1.95
CA PRO A 246 6.22 20.00 -1.09
C PRO A 246 4.83 19.69 -1.68
N GLU A 247 4.50 18.40 -1.79
CA GLU A 247 3.18 17.94 -2.20
C GLU A 247 2.43 17.42 -0.97
N GLN A 248 1.22 17.94 -0.73
CA GLN A 248 0.36 17.44 0.33
C GLN A 248 -0.35 16.16 -0.13
N LEU A 249 -0.10 15.05 0.57
CA LEU A 249 -0.82 13.81 0.31
C LEU A 249 -2.32 13.97 0.65
N LYS A 250 -3.19 13.53 -0.26
CA LYS A 250 -4.65 13.59 -0.12
C LYS A 250 -5.27 12.20 -0.28
N GLY A 251 -6.55 12.06 0.13
CA GLY A 251 -7.36 10.87 -0.08
C GLY A 251 -6.67 9.57 0.41
N VAL A 252 -6.70 8.56 -0.43
CA VAL A 252 -6.17 7.20 -0.14
C VAL A 252 -4.69 7.21 0.26
N ARG A 253 -3.83 8.00 -0.42
CA ARG A 253 -2.39 8.09 -0.08
C ARG A 253 -2.15 8.67 1.32
N ARG A 254 -2.94 9.65 1.72
CA ARG A 254 -2.88 10.23 3.06
C ARG A 254 -3.31 9.21 4.12
N ASN A 255 -4.41 8.49 3.88
CA ASN A 255 -4.86 7.41 4.76
C ASN A 255 -3.81 6.30 4.86
N MET A 256 -3.24 5.87 3.75
CA MET A 256 -2.14 4.90 3.72
C MET A 256 -0.97 5.36 4.61
N ALA A 257 -0.54 6.62 4.50
CA ALA A 257 0.56 7.15 5.30
C ALA A 257 0.26 7.06 6.81
N ARG A 258 -0.97 7.35 7.23
CA ARG A 258 -1.42 7.25 8.63
C ARG A 258 -1.47 5.80 9.10
N VAL A 259 -2.13 4.94 8.33
CA VAL A 259 -2.25 3.51 8.68
C VAL A 259 -0.88 2.86 8.81
N MET A 260 0.05 3.16 7.90
CA MET A 260 1.41 2.62 7.97
C MET A 260 2.21 3.15 9.16
N ALA A 261 2.07 4.44 9.49
CA ALA A 261 2.71 5.03 10.67
C ALA A 261 2.14 4.43 11.98
N ASP A 262 0.83 4.29 12.08
CA ASP A 262 0.16 3.67 13.22
C ASP A 262 0.57 2.18 13.37
N ALA A 263 0.56 1.43 12.29
CA ALA A 263 1.00 0.04 12.28
C ALA A 263 2.46 -0.11 12.74
N HIS A 264 3.36 0.75 12.24
CA HIS A 264 4.77 0.72 12.64
C HIS A 264 4.95 0.99 14.14
N SER A 265 4.14 1.86 14.73
CA SER A 265 4.20 2.17 16.16
C SER A 265 3.65 1.06 17.07
N LYS A 266 2.75 0.20 16.54
CA LYS A 266 1.98 -0.80 17.30
C LYS A 266 2.45 -2.24 17.09
N VAL A 267 3.34 -2.52 16.16
CA VAL A 267 3.76 -3.89 15.80
C VAL A 267 5.24 -4.06 16.06
N VAL A 268 5.63 -5.24 16.55
CA VAL A 268 7.04 -5.67 16.62
C VAL A 268 7.31 -6.66 15.47
N PRO A 269 7.69 -6.16 14.28
CA PRO A 269 7.75 -7.00 13.09
C PRO A 269 8.99 -7.89 13.09
N THR A 270 8.80 -9.15 12.75
CA THR A 270 9.87 -10.10 12.42
C THR A 270 9.54 -10.75 11.09
N THR A 271 10.54 -10.94 10.22
CA THR A 271 10.34 -11.52 8.89
C THR A 271 11.18 -12.77 8.73
N LEU A 272 10.55 -13.84 8.26
CA LEU A 272 11.19 -15.03 7.73
C LEU A 272 11.02 -15.06 6.21
N ALA A 273 12.06 -15.49 5.48
CA ALA A 273 12.00 -15.58 4.04
C ALA A 273 12.62 -16.87 3.54
N ASP A 274 11.98 -17.49 2.55
CA ASP A 274 12.47 -18.70 1.89
C ASP A 274 11.91 -18.82 0.47
N ASP A 275 12.44 -19.73 -0.33
CA ASP A 275 12.00 -19.98 -1.71
C ASP A 275 11.08 -21.23 -1.77
N ALA A 276 9.92 -21.08 -2.38
CA ALA A 276 9.06 -22.20 -2.71
C ALA A 276 9.42 -22.73 -4.11
N ASP A 277 9.80 -23.99 -4.19
CA ASP A 277 10.05 -24.69 -5.45
C ASP A 277 8.71 -25.06 -6.11
N ILE A 278 8.47 -24.48 -7.29
CA ILE A 278 7.24 -24.72 -8.08
C ILE A 278 7.56 -25.41 -9.41
N HIS A 279 8.69 -26.10 -9.51
CA HIS A 279 9.12 -26.76 -10.73
C HIS A 279 8.13 -27.83 -11.22
N ALA A 280 7.46 -28.49 -10.27
CA ALA A 280 6.44 -29.50 -10.57
C ALA A 280 5.14 -28.94 -11.16
N TRP A 281 4.94 -27.61 -11.22
CA TRP A 281 3.70 -27.03 -11.72
C TRP A 281 3.58 -27.18 -13.24
N LEU A 282 2.40 -27.57 -13.67
CA LEU A 282 2.05 -27.57 -15.09
C LEU A 282 1.89 -26.13 -15.62
N PRO A 283 2.13 -25.89 -16.92
CA PRO A 283 1.84 -24.62 -17.55
C PRO A 283 0.37 -24.21 -17.37
N GLY A 284 0.13 -22.91 -17.07
CA GLY A 284 -1.21 -22.38 -16.86
C GLY A 284 -1.71 -22.39 -15.42
N ASN A 285 -0.93 -22.88 -14.45
CA ASN A 285 -1.28 -22.78 -13.04
C ASN A 285 -1.42 -21.30 -12.62
N ASP A 286 -2.49 -21.02 -11.87
CA ASP A 286 -2.77 -19.71 -11.30
C ASP A 286 -1.93 -19.46 -10.04
N ILE A 287 -0.91 -18.62 -10.16
CA ILE A 287 0.01 -18.32 -9.06
C ILE A 287 -0.75 -17.75 -7.86
N THR A 288 -1.67 -16.80 -8.07
CA THR A 288 -2.40 -16.17 -6.96
C THR A 288 -3.35 -17.15 -6.29
N GLY A 289 -4.06 -17.97 -7.06
CA GLY A 289 -4.92 -19.02 -6.51
C GLY A 289 -4.14 -20.05 -5.70
N ARG A 290 -2.94 -20.45 -6.17
CA ARG A 290 -2.05 -21.36 -5.46
C ARG A 290 -1.49 -20.74 -4.17
N LEU A 291 -1.15 -19.44 -4.16
CA LEU A 291 -0.73 -18.73 -2.96
C LEU A 291 -1.86 -18.65 -1.94
N VAL A 292 -3.08 -18.34 -2.36
CA VAL A 292 -4.27 -18.35 -1.47
C VAL A 292 -4.47 -19.72 -0.85
N ARG A 293 -4.43 -20.80 -1.65
CA ARG A 293 -4.54 -22.18 -1.12
C ARG A 293 -3.44 -22.50 -0.11
N ALA A 294 -2.21 -22.15 -0.41
CA ALA A 294 -1.08 -22.38 0.47
C ALA A 294 -1.21 -21.64 1.81
N ILE A 295 -1.72 -20.41 1.81
CA ILE A 295 -2.03 -19.64 3.02
C ILE A 295 -3.13 -20.36 3.82
N VAL A 296 -4.19 -20.83 3.19
CA VAL A 296 -5.27 -21.57 3.86
C VAL A 296 -4.74 -22.84 4.52
N VAL A 297 -3.90 -23.61 3.81
CA VAL A 297 -3.27 -24.83 4.37
C VAL A 297 -2.39 -24.48 5.58
N ALA A 298 -1.61 -23.42 5.47
CA ALA A 298 -0.75 -22.96 6.55
C ALA A 298 -1.55 -22.44 7.76
N CYS A 299 -2.65 -21.72 7.54
CA CYS A 299 -3.56 -21.25 8.60
C CYS A 299 -4.19 -22.43 9.37
N LYS A 300 -4.57 -23.50 8.65
CA LYS A 300 -5.07 -24.74 9.27
C LYS A 300 -4.00 -25.48 10.07
N THR A 301 -2.75 -25.45 9.60
CA THR A 301 -1.61 -26.11 10.26
C THR A 301 -1.13 -25.31 11.48
N VAL A 302 -1.10 -23.99 11.38
CA VAL A 302 -0.64 -23.10 12.45
C VAL A 302 -1.63 -21.93 12.61
N PRO A 303 -2.75 -22.16 13.34
CA PRO A 303 -3.81 -21.16 13.53
C PRO A 303 -3.35 -19.87 14.20
N ALA A 304 -2.21 -19.89 14.87
CA ALA A 304 -1.63 -18.75 15.57
C ALA A 304 -1.41 -17.53 14.66
N LEU A 305 -1.19 -17.74 13.35
CA LEU A 305 -0.96 -16.68 12.37
C LEU A 305 -2.26 -16.22 11.67
N ASN A 306 -3.35 -16.98 11.84
CA ASN A 306 -4.70 -16.58 11.40
C ASN A 306 -5.48 -15.99 12.59
N ALA A 307 -5.03 -14.85 13.07
CA ALA A 307 -5.49 -14.29 14.33
C ALA A 307 -5.51 -12.76 14.32
N TRP A 308 -6.26 -12.20 15.24
CA TRP A 308 -6.17 -10.80 15.63
C TRP A 308 -5.48 -10.66 16.98
N PHE A 309 -4.70 -9.62 17.13
CA PHE A 309 -3.99 -9.30 18.37
C PHE A 309 -4.34 -7.89 18.84
N ASP A 310 -4.86 -7.81 20.07
CA ASP A 310 -5.09 -6.55 20.79
C ASP A 310 -3.86 -6.28 21.68
N GLY A 311 -3.03 -5.34 21.27
CA GLY A 311 -1.79 -5.00 21.97
C GLY A 311 -2.01 -4.30 23.30
N ASP A 312 -3.16 -3.66 23.52
CA ASP A 312 -3.48 -2.96 24.76
C ASP A 312 -3.94 -3.95 25.84
N LYS A 313 -4.74 -4.95 25.44
CA LYS A 313 -5.22 -6.01 26.33
C LYS A 313 -4.31 -7.21 26.39
N LEU A 314 -3.29 -7.28 25.51
CA LEU A 314 -2.40 -8.45 25.34
C LEU A 314 -3.19 -9.75 25.07
N THR A 315 -4.24 -9.64 24.24
CA THR A 315 -5.09 -10.78 23.89
C THR A 315 -5.00 -11.12 22.42
N ARG A 316 -4.98 -12.43 22.11
CA ARG A 316 -5.00 -12.94 20.75
C ARG A 316 -6.28 -13.74 20.51
N THR A 317 -7.00 -13.40 19.43
CA THR A 317 -8.22 -14.09 19.00
C THR A 317 -7.91 -14.90 17.74
N LEU A 318 -8.01 -16.22 17.81
CA LEU A 318 -7.86 -17.14 16.69
C LEU A 318 -9.15 -17.17 15.87
N HIS A 319 -9.03 -17.13 14.55
CA HIS A 319 -10.17 -17.19 13.63
C HIS A 319 -10.28 -18.59 13.00
N PRO A 320 -11.47 -19.22 13.03
CA PRO A 320 -11.69 -20.51 12.37
C PRO A 320 -11.77 -20.39 10.85
N GLN A 321 -12.25 -19.23 10.35
CA GLN A 321 -12.32 -18.89 8.93
C GLN A 321 -11.03 -18.21 8.48
N VAL A 322 -10.73 -18.28 7.19
CA VAL A 322 -9.56 -17.61 6.62
C VAL A 322 -10.05 -16.52 5.66
N ASP A 323 -9.98 -15.28 6.12
CA ASP A 323 -10.27 -14.10 5.32
C ASP A 323 -8.95 -13.43 4.93
N ILE A 324 -8.64 -13.38 3.63
CA ILE A 324 -7.34 -12.91 3.16
C ILE A 324 -7.45 -11.50 2.59
N GLY A 325 -6.77 -10.53 3.20
CA GLY A 325 -6.60 -9.20 2.65
C GLY A 325 -5.66 -9.24 1.44
N ILE A 326 -6.17 -8.95 0.24
CA ILE A 326 -5.38 -8.94 -0.99
C ILE A 326 -4.90 -7.51 -1.28
N ALA A 327 -3.59 -7.28 -1.25
CA ALA A 327 -3.04 -5.98 -1.58
C ALA A 327 -3.20 -5.67 -3.08
N VAL A 328 -3.92 -4.59 -3.40
CA VAL A 328 -4.14 -4.09 -4.76
C VAL A 328 -3.56 -2.69 -4.86
N ASP A 329 -2.51 -2.55 -5.68
CA ASP A 329 -1.88 -1.26 -5.97
C ASP A 329 -2.63 -0.54 -7.08
N THR A 330 -2.93 0.74 -6.86
CA THR A 330 -3.63 1.62 -7.82
C THR A 330 -2.92 2.95 -7.91
N ASP A 331 -3.21 3.73 -8.94
CA ASP A 331 -2.65 5.08 -9.11
C ASP A 331 -2.96 6.01 -7.92
N ASP A 332 -4.09 5.78 -7.23
CA ASP A 332 -4.54 6.56 -6.08
C ASP A 332 -3.93 6.10 -4.75
N GLY A 333 -3.35 4.90 -4.70
CA GLY A 333 -2.75 4.31 -3.52
C GLY A 333 -3.07 2.82 -3.36
N LEU A 334 -2.84 2.31 -2.15
CA LEU A 334 -2.98 0.90 -1.81
C LEU A 334 -4.36 0.62 -1.21
N PHE A 335 -5.07 -0.36 -1.78
CA PHE A 335 -6.28 -0.95 -1.21
C PHE A 335 -6.01 -2.39 -0.78
N VAL A 336 -6.71 -2.84 0.27
CA VAL A 336 -6.58 -4.22 0.77
C VAL A 336 -7.98 -4.82 0.95
N PRO A 337 -8.66 -5.19 -0.15
CA PRO A 337 -9.94 -5.89 -0.07
C PRO A 337 -9.81 -7.28 0.53
N ALA A 338 -10.84 -7.71 1.26
CA ALA A 338 -10.90 -9.01 1.91
C ALA A 338 -11.50 -10.08 0.99
N LEU A 339 -10.72 -11.08 0.65
CA LEU A 339 -11.22 -12.34 0.09
C LEU A 339 -11.81 -13.17 1.23
N ARG A 340 -13.13 -13.16 1.36
CA ARG A 340 -13.84 -13.84 2.45
C ARG A 340 -13.90 -15.34 2.28
N ASN A 341 -13.80 -16.04 3.42
CA ASN A 341 -13.95 -17.50 3.49
C ASN A 341 -13.10 -18.24 2.46
N ALA A 342 -11.83 -17.83 2.30
CA ALA A 342 -10.90 -18.45 1.34
C ALA A 342 -10.72 -19.96 1.57
N ASP A 343 -11.01 -20.45 2.77
CA ASP A 343 -10.87 -21.84 3.18
C ASP A 343 -11.99 -22.78 2.68
N VAL A 344 -13.08 -22.20 2.15
CA VAL A 344 -14.20 -22.97 1.55
C VAL A 344 -14.31 -22.78 0.04
N LEU A 345 -13.54 -21.86 -0.56
CA LEU A 345 -13.53 -21.61 -1.99
C LEU A 345 -12.67 -22.64 -2.73
N ASP A 346 -13.16 -23.10 -3.89
CA ASP A 346 -12.33 -23.82 -4.84
C ASP A 346 -11.46 -22.87 -5.68
N ALA A 347 -10.58 -23.41 -6.50
CA ALA A 347 -9.63 -22.61 -7.30
C ALA A 347 -10.36 -21.64 -8.26
N ARG A 348 -11.52 -22.03 -8.79
CA ARG A 348 -12.34 -21.19 -9.66
C ARG A 348 -13.00 -20.06 -8.87
N GLY A 349 -13.61 -20.38 -7.74
CA GLY A 349 -14.23 -19.39 -6.85
C GLY A 349 -13.23 -18.35 -6.33
N VAL A 350 -12.01 -18.77 -5.97
CA VAL A 350 -10.91 -17.85 -5.61
C VAL A 350 -10.61 -16.89 -6.77
N ARG A 351 -10.47 -17.39 -8.01
CA ARG A 351 -10.16 -16.54 -9.17
C ARG A 351 -11.29 -15.57 -9.49
N GLU A 352 -12.54 -16.03 -9.47
CA GLU A 352 -13.71 -15.20 -9.71
C GLU A 352 -13.83 -14.10 -8.64
N ALA A 353 -13.63 -14.43 -7.37
CA ALA A 353 -13.66 -13.47 -6.26
C ALA A 353 -12.55 -12.42 -6.37
N ILE A 354 -11.31 -12.82 -6.68
CA ILE A 354 -10.18 -11.88 -6.87
C ILE A 354 -10.46 -10.93 -8.03
N ASN A 355 -10.99 -11.44 -9.15
CA ASN A 355 -11.31 -10.60 -10.32
C ASN A 355 -12.43 -9.60 -9.98
N ARG A 356 -13.47 -10.02 -9.25
CA ARG A 356 -14.53 -9.14 -8.74
C ARG A 356 -13.96 -8.02 -7.86
N LEU A 357 -13.14 -8.38 -6.87
CA LEU A 357 -12.52 -7.41 -5.96
C LEU A 357 -11.65 -6.39 -6.71
N ARG A 358 -10.87 -6.84 -7.70
CA ARG A 358 -10.06 -5.93 -8.53
C ARG A 358 -10.93 -4.93 -9.29
N VAL A 359 -11.97 -5.39 -9.96
CA VAL A 359 -12.90 -4.52 -10.70
C VAL A 359 -13.56 -3.51 -9.75
N GLN A 360 -14.03 -3.97 -8.59
CA GLN A 360 -14.66 -3.10 -7.59
C GLN A 360 -13.69 -2.04 -7.03
N VAL A 361 -12.41 -2.38 -6.84
CA VAL A 361 -11.37 -1.42 -6.44
C VAL A 361 -11.09 -0.42 -7.56
N GLU A 362 -10.93 -0.90 -8.80
CA GLU A 362 -10.68 -0.05 -9.97
C GLU A 362 -11.83 0.92 -10.24
N ASP A 363 -13.08 0.46 -10.10
CA ASP A 363 -14.30 1.26 -10.29
C ASP A 363 -14.70 2.05 -9.02
N ARG A 364 -13.97 1.89 -7.90
CA ARG A 364 -14.29 2.46 -6.58
C ARG A 364 -15.69 2.13 -6.06
N SER A 365 -16.22 1.00 -6.46
CA SER A 365 -17.54 0.49 -6.04
C SER A 365 -17.46 -0.50 -4.88
N ILE A 366 -16.24 -0.75 -4.34
CA ILE A 366 -16.04 -1.70 -3.26
C ILE A 366 -16.68 -1.21 -1.95
N PRO A 367 -17.53 -2.02 -1.29
CA PRO A 367 -18.09 -1.67 -0.01
C PRO A 367 -17.00 -1.54 1.07
N ALA A 368 -17.19 -0.59 1.99
CA ALA A 368 -16.26 -0.38 3.10
C ALA A 368 -16.08 -1.65 3.96
N SER A 369 -17.14 -2.44 4.13
CA SER A 369 -17.09 -3.72 4.86
C SER A 369 -16.15 -4.76 4.22
N GLU A 370 -15.87 -4.67 2.92
CA GLU A 370 -14.92 -5.56 2.23
C GLU A 370 -13.47 -5.03 2.29
N LEU A 371 -13.23 -3.84 2.84
CA LEU A 371 -11.89 -3.29 3.06
C LEU A 371 -11.35 -3.53 4.47
N THR A 372 -12.11 -4.22 5.33
CA THR A 372 -11.77 -4.44 6.74
C THR A 372 -12.03 -5.89 7.15
N GLY A 373 -11.55 -6.28 8.32
CA GLY A 373 -11.93 -7.55 8.94
C GLY A 373 -11.31 -8.80 8.32
N TYR A 374 -10.25 -8.69 7.52
CA TYR A 374 -9.46 -9.85 7.11
C TYR A 374 -8.59 -10.36 8.27
N THR A 375 -8.24 -11.63 8.25
CA THR A 375 -7.52 -12.30 9.35
C THR A 375 -6.02 -12.46 9.09
N ILE A 376 -5.62 -12.45 7.81
CA ILE A 376 -4.24 -12.46 7.32
C ILE A 376 -4.17 -11.71 6.01
N SER A 377 -3.00 -11.22 5.60
CA SER A 377 -2.85 -10.47 4.34
C SER A 377 -1.89 -11.14 3.36
N LEU A 378 -2.12 -10.89 2.06
CA LEU A 378 -1.25 -11.31 0.95
C LEU A 378 -0.84 -10.10 0.11
N SER A 379 0.46 -9.87 -0.02
CA SER A 379 1.06 -8.91 -0.95
C SER A 379 1.79 -9.66 -2.07
N ASN A 380 1.28 -9.59 -3.30
CA ASN A 380 1.94 -10.19 -4.46
C ASN A 380 2.56 -9.09 -5.33
N PHE A 381 3.81 -8.74 -5.04
CA PHE A 381 4.58 -7.71 -5.77
C PHE A 381 5.46 -8.28 -6.89
N GLY A 382 5.45 -9.60 -7.09
CA GLY A 382 6.31 -10.30 -8.04
C GLY A 382 6.10 -9.98 -9.52
N MET A 383 5.05 -9.23 -9.86
CA MET A 383 4.78 -8.80 -11.25
C MET A 383 5.88 -7.89 -11.80
N PHE A 384 6.43 -7.00 -10.99
CA PHE A 384 7.41 -6.01 -11.44
C PHE A 384 8.85 -6.46 -11.14
N ALA A 385 9.22 -6.45 -9.86
CA ALA A 385 10.57 -6.77 -9.39
C ALA A 385 10.53 -7.13 -7.90
N GLY A 386 11.68 -7.50 -7.36
CA GLY A 386 11.84 -7.83 -5.94
C GLY A 386 11.87 -9.33 -5.70
N ARG A 387 12.75 -9.75 -4.81
CA ARG A 387 12.90 -11.15 -4.39
C ARG A 387 12.20 -11.37 -3.06
N TYR A 388 12.58 -10.61 -2.06
CA TYR A 388 12.00 -10.65 -0.73
C TYR A 388 11.57 -9.26 -0.32
N ALA A 389 10.64 -9.17 0.61
CA ALA A 389 10.15 -7.93 1.18
C ALA A 389 9.94 -8.09 2.69
N THR A 390 9.88 -6.97 3.40
CA THR A 390 9.41 -6.91 4.78
C THR A 390 8.13 -6.08 4.78
N PRO A 391 6.97 -6.68 4.42
CA PRO A 391 5.71 -5.96 4.37
C PRO A 391 5.25 -5.55 5.78
N VAL A 392 4.49 -4.46 5.84
CA VAL A 392 3.95 -3.94 7.10
C VAL A 392 2.75 -4.78 7.53
N VAL A 393 2.79 -5.29 8.76
CA VAL A 393 1.62 -5.94 9.40
C VAL A 393 0.70 -4.85 9.92
N VAL A 394 -0.54 -4.82 9.46
CA VAL A 394 -1.53 -3.83 9.88
C VAL A 394 -2.44 -4.43 10.96
N PRO A 395 -2.43 -3.87 12.19
CA PRO A 395 -3.34 -4.33 13.23
C PRO A 395 -4.82 -4.26 12.80
N PRO A 396 -5.68 -5.18 13.26
CA PRO A 396 -5.43 -6.18 14.30
C PRO A 396 -4.78 -7.49 13.81
N THR A 397 -4.48 -7.63 12.50
CA THR A 397 -3.87 -8.87 11.98
C THR A 397 -2.47 -9.10 12.57
N VAL A 398 -2.08 -10.36 12.68
CA VAL A 398 -0.77 -10.72 13.24
C VAL A 398 0.26 -11.06 12.18
N ALA A 399 -0.14 -11.27 10.93
CA ALA A 399 0.78 -11.71 9.88
C ALA A 399 0.38 -11.22 8.48
N ILE A 400 1.40 -11.09 7.63
CA ILE A 400 1.27 -10.83 6.20
C ILE A 400 2.28 -11.69 5.43
N VAL A 401 1.80 -12.31 4.36
CA VAL A 401 2.63 -13.04 3.40
C VAL A 401 2.94 -12.14 2.21
N ALA A 402 4.19 -12.15 1.75
CA ALA A 402 4.59 -11.47 0.53
C ALA A 402 5.21 -12.45 -0.46
N ALA A 403 4.78 -12.37 -1.73
CA ALA A 403 5.31 -13.19 -2.81
C ALA A 403 6.10 -12.30 -3.79
N GLY A 404 7.36 -12.65 -4.00
CA GLY A 404 8.26 -11.96 -4.91
C GLY A 404 8.22 -12.52 -6.34
N LYS A 405 9.10 -11.99 -7.20
CA LYS A 405 9.17 -12.37 -8.60
C LYS A 405 9.71 -13.80 -8.77
N GLY A 406 8.90 -14.67 -9.37
CA GLY A 406 9.31 -16.00 -9.76
C GLY A 406 10.55 -15.98 -10.66
N ARG A 407 11.48 -16.89 -10.41
CA ARG A 407 12.77 -16.97 -11.08
C ARG A 407 13.21 -18.41 -11.29
N HIS A 408 14.18 -18.59 -12.13
CA HIS A 408 14.87 -19.88 -12.27
C HIS A 408 16.08 -19.93 -11.31
N GLN A 409 16.27 -21.07 -10.68
CA GLN A 409 17.38 -21.36 -9.76
C GLN A 409 17.97 -22.71 -10.09
N MET A 410 19.31 -22.80 -10.06
CA MET A 410 19.99 -24.07 -10.18
C MET A 410 19.84 -24.85 -8.86
N THR A 411 19.19 -25.96 -8.94
CA THR A 411 18.91 -26.85 -7.79
C THR A 411 19.70 -28.14 -7.94
N PRO A 412 20.47 -28.57 -6.91
CA PRO A 412 21.16 -29.85 -6.96
C PRO A 412 20.13 -31.00 -6.93
N VAL A 413 20.29 -31.93 -7.87
CA VAL A 413 19.48 -33.16 -7.95
C VAL A 413 20.40 -34.35 -8.02
N MET A 414 19.85 -35.57 -7.83
CA MET A 414 20.66 -36.78 -7.97
C MET A 414 21.20 -36.88 -9.40
N GLY A 415 22.53 -36.79 -9.52
CA GLY A 415 23.24 -36.86 -10.81
C GLY A 415 23.62 -35.53 -11.43
N GLY A 416 23.30 -34.38 -10.81
CA GLY A 416 23.70 -33.07 -11.37
C GLY A 416 22.95 -31.87 -10.80
N PHE A 417 22.65 -30.90 -11.67
CA PHE A 417 21.90 -29.71 -11.36
C PHE A 417 20.79 -29.53 -12.39
N GLU A 418 19.62 -29.12 -11.92
CA GLU A 418 18.48 -28.78 -12.76
C GLU A 418 18.06 -27.32 -12.52
N SER A 419 17.47 -26.71 -13.53
CA SER A 419 16.94 -25.35 -13.43
C SER A 419 15.50 -25.40 -12.97
N HIS A 420 15.28 -25.20 -11.67
CA HIS A 420 13.95 -25.17 -11.08
C HIS A 420 13.35 -23.77 -11.12
N LYS A 421 12.05 -23.67 -11.27
CA LYS A 421 11.30 -22.43 -11.10
C LYS A 421 10.92 -22.30 -9.62
N VAL A 422 11.24 -21.16 -9.01
CA VAL A 422 11.00 -20.88 -7.60
C VAL A 422 10.23 -19.56 -7.43
N ILE A 423 9.41 -19.46 -6.38
CA ILE A 423 8.77 -18.23 -5.93
C ILE A 423 9.34 -17.86 -4.57
N PRO A 424 10.00 -16.68 -4.43
CA PRO A 424 10.44 -16.20 -3.14
C PRO A 424 9.24 -15.78 -2.29
N LEU A 425 9.21 -16.23 -1.05
CA LEU A 425 8.20 -15.89 -0.06
C LEU A 425 8.83 -15.15 1.10
N SER A 426 8.10 -14.20 1.66
CA SER A 426 8.42 -13.54 2.93
C SER A 426 7.19 -13.56 3.81
N LEU A 427 7.35 -13.94 5.06
CA LEU A 427 6.32 -13.93 6.08
C LEU A 427 6.74 -12.94 7.16
N THR A 428 6.03 -11.82 7.28
CA THR A 428 6.22 -10.88 8.39
C THR A 428 5.10 -11.05 9.41
N PHE A 429 5.45 -11.09 10.68
CA PHE A 429 4.50 -11.30 11.77
C PHE A 429 4.83 -10.44 12.99
N ASP A 430 3.84 -10.20 13.84
CA ASP A 430 4.01 -9.51 15.12
C ASP A 430 4.58 -10.48 16.17
N HIS A 431 5.84 -10.26 16.56
CA HIS A 431 6.54 -11.16 17.50
C HIS A 431 5.97 -11.12 18.94
N ARG A 432 5.07 -10.19 19.21
CA ARG A 432 4.32 -10.17 20.48
C ARG A 432 3.20 -11.22 20.49
N ALA A 433 2.62 -11.51 19.31
CA ALA A 433 1.49 -12.41 19.14
C ALA A 433 1.93 -13.83 18.74
N CYS A 434 3.04 -13.97 18.01
CA CYS A 434 3.51 -15.23 17.43
C CYS A 434 5.00 -15.44 17.68
N THR A 435 5.41 -16.72 17.84
CA THR A 435 6.82 -17.08 17.96
C THR A 435 7.46 -17.34 16.59
N GLY A 436 8.81 -17.25 16.52
CA GLY A 436 9.55 -17.59 15.32
C GLY A 436 9.35 -19.06 14.89
N GLY A 437 9.17 -19.98 15.85
CA GLY A 437 8.88 -21.38 15.56
C GLY A 437 7.49 -21.61 14.95
N GLU A 438 6.46 -20.84 15.37
CA GLU A 438 5.15 -20.85 14.74
C GLU A 438 5.24 -20.32 13.31
N ALA A 439 5.92 -19.19 13.12
CA ALA A 439 6.11 -18.59 11.81
C ALA A 439 6.90 -19.51 10.84
N ALA A 440 7.94 -20.18 11.32
CA ALA A 440 8.72 -21.13 10.52
C ALA A 440 7.88 -22.35 10.08
N ARG A 441 7.06 -22.89 10.97
CA ARG A 441 6.13 -23.99 10.62
C ARG A 441 5.06 -23.55 9.63
N PHE A 442 4.55 -22.32 9.77
CA PHE A 442 3.59 -21.73 8.84
C PHE A 442 4.21 -21.59 7.43
N LEU A 443 5.39 -20.98 7.35
CA LEU A 443 6.10 -20.80 6.07
C LEU A 443 6.42 -22.16 5.43
N LYS A 444 6.87 -23.13 6.24
CA LYS A 444 7.10 -24.51 5.76
C LYS A 444 5.83 -25.14 5.19
N ALA A 445 4.69 -25.02 5.87
CA ALA A 445 3.42 -25.56 5.37
C ALA A 445 3.01 -24.94 4.03
N MET A 446 3.25 -23.62 3.84
CA MET A 446 3.05 -22.97 2.55
C MET A 446 3.96 -23.53 1.47
N ILE A 447 5.25 -23.67 1.75
CA ILE A 447 6.26 -24.18 0.81
C ILE A 447 5.91 -25.63 0.39
N ASP A 448 5.57 -26.48 1.36
CA ASP A 448 5.21 -27.88 1.11
C ASP A 448 3.94 -28.00 0.23
N ASP A 449 2.96 -27.10 0.40
CA ASP A 449 1.77 -27.08 -0.45
C ASP A 449 2.09 -26.56 -1.84
N LEU A 450 2.89 -25.51 -1.96
CA LEU A 450 3.30 -24.95 -3.24
C LEU A 450 4.20 -25.90 -4.06
N ALA A 451 4.98 -26.75 -3.41
CA ALA A 451 5.81 -27.74 -4.10
C ALA A 451 4.99 -28.83 -4.82
N ARG A 452 3.69 -28.98 -4.51
CA ARG A 452 2.84 -29.98 -5.17
C ARG A 452 2.50 -29.56 -6.60
N ALA A 453 2.39 -30.53 -7.50
CA ALA A 453 2.05 -30.30 -8.90
C ALA A 453 0.64 -29.71 -9.11
N SER A 454 -0.31 -30.02 -8.22
CA SER A 454 -1.72 -29.60 -8.30
C SER A 454 -2.28 -29.27 -6.90
#